data_c6778adbf23ac12a326aeeeb332ef250
#
_entry.id   c6778adbf23ac12a326aeeeb332ef250
#
_cell.length_a   1.000
_cell.length_b   1.000
_cell.length_c   1.000
_cell.angle_alpha   90.00
_cell.angle_beta   90.00
_cell.angle_gamma   90.00
#
_symmetry.space_group_name_H-M   'P 1'
#
loop_
_entity.id
_entity.type
_entity.pdbx_description
1 polymer ?
#
loop_
_entity_poly.entity_id
_entity_poly.type
_entity_poly.pdbx_seq_one_letter_code
_entity_poly.pdbx_strand_id
1 'polypeptide(L)'
;MEPQQGPGGDGGPPDARTDVILVPDAGLPDTSCDWTPLPTPACGGCTPGCEWELSFVGDPQACAGFTVSGTPAQCAAVCGADSHGEPANTCTISSSNGVETLYCAVVDTTYCPVIMNGGRRPAFFASLGFGPVARGRELGVHFARAACMEAGSVEAFRMLRDELIAHGAPRRLVQAASRAIRDEMRHVRQTSALARRFGEEPVSPRRVPPRARRSFDAVALENAVEGCIRETYSALECAWQAEVAADPVVRATMKRIARDEMRHLELSWAVHAWALGKLDAEGRARVTAAQKREIATMLGELARDPHASLRVAGGLPRAAQSRALVEAIAGRLAA
;
A
#
# COMPACT_ATOMS: atom_id res chain seq x y z
N MET A 1 16.46 33.55 72.56
CA MET A 1 15.15 34.19 72.33
C MET A 1 14.57 33.51 71.07
N GLU A 2 13.68 32.56 71.29
CA GLU A 2 12.86 31.99 70.21
C GLU A 2 11.78 32.98 69.83
N PRO A 3 11.34 32.90 68.63
CA PRO A 3 9.93 33.14 68.28
C PRO A 3 9.22 32.03 67.56
N GLN A 4 8.10 31.86 67.96
CA GLN A 4 6.87 31.17 67.73
C GLN A 4 6.58 30.78 66.26
N GLN A 5 6.05 29.56 66.14
CA GLN A 5 5.35 28.96 65.00
C GLN A 5 3.97 29.62 64.83
N GLY A 6 3.57 29.80 63.58
CA GLY A 6 2.20 30.07 63.12
C GLY A 6 1.77 29.03 62.03
N PRO A 7 0.50 28.74 61.95
CA PRO A 7 0.02 27.47 61.36
C PRO A 7 -0.09 27.46 59.86
N GLY A 8 0.04 26.23 59.30
CA GLY A 8 -0.07 25.91 57.91
C GLY A 8 -1.46 26.15 57.33
N GLY A 9 -1.45 26.51 56.05
CA GLY A 9 -2.61 26.52 55.20
C GLY A 9 -2.36 25.61 54.01
N ASP A 10 -2.95 24.42 54.04
CA ASP A 10 -3.03 23.49 52.91
C ASP A 10 -3.95 24.08 51.85
N GLY A 11 -3.35 24.63 50.81
CA GLY A 11 -4.03 25.01 49.59
C GLY A 11 -3.82 23.93 48.49
N GLY A 12 -4.54 22.82 48.57
CA GLY A 12 -4.61 21.87 47.45
C GLY A 12 -5.31 22.50 46.23
N PRO A 13 -4.90 22.16 45.02
CA PRO A 13 -5.57 22.67 43.83
C PRO A 13 -7.01 22.12 43.74
N PRO A 14 -7.95 22.89 43.16
CA PRO A 14 -9.34 22.46 43.06
C PRO A 14 -9.45 21.23 42.14
N ASP A 15 -10.16 20.22 42.66
CA ASP A 15 -10.61 19.06 41.93
C ASP A 15 -11.35 19.52 40.67
N ALA A 16 -10.71 19.36 39.51
CA ALA A 16 -11.38 19.43 38.23
C ALA A 16 -12.25 18.16 38.09
N ARG A 17 -13.46 18.23 38.63
CA ARG A 17 -14.51 17.29 38.27
C ARG A 17 -14.77 17.49 36.79
N THR A 18 -14.22 16.57 35.98
CA THR A 18 -14.66 16.32 34.61
C THR A 18 -16.09 15.86 34.71
N ASP A 19 -17.03 16.74 34.43
CA ASP A 19 -18.40 16.37 34.13
C ASP A 19 -18.34 15.45 32.90
N VAL A 20 -18.37 14.16 33.15
CA VAL A 20 -18.64 13.15 32.12
C VAL A 20 -20.06 13.44 31.71
N ILE A 21 -20.23 14.12 30.56
CA ILE A 21 -21.50 14.17 29.85
C ILE A 21 -21.80 12.72 29.51
N LEU A 22 -22.68 12.10 30.31
CA LEU A 22 -23.33 10.85 29.96
C LEU A 22 -24.12 11.12 28.69
N VAL A 23 -23.54 10.77 27.55
CA VAL A 23 -24.29 10.63 26.30
C VAL A 23 -25.40 9.62 26.62
N PRO A 24 -26.69 9.93 26.37
CA PRO A 24 -27.76 8.98 26.58
C PRO A 24 -27.37 7.70 25.88
N ASP A 25 -27.52 6.58 26.57
CA ASP A 25 -27.26 5.23 26.09
C ASP A 25 -27.98 5.08 24.74
N ALA A 26 -27.23 5.22 23.65
CA ALA A 26 -27.72 4.89 22.31
C ALA A 26 -27.87 3.37 22.37
N GLY A 27 -29.12 2.89 22.44
CA GLY A 27 -29.43 1.49 22.67
C GLY A 27 -28.53 0.61 21.83
N LEU A 28 -27.76 -0.21 22.52
CA LEU A 28 -26.96 -1.24 21.82
C LEU A 28 -27.94 -2.13 21.07
N PRO A 29 -27.64 -2.55 19.86
CA PRO A 29 -28.49 -3.43 19.09
C PRO A 29 -28.79 -4.72 19.88
N ASP A 30 -30.00 -5.22 19.80
CA ASP A 30 -30.42 -6.46 20.45
C ASP A 30 -29.61 -7.62 19.84
N THR A 31 -28.72 -8.20 20.64
CA THR A 31 -27.88 -9.33 20.20
C THR A 31 -28.65 -10.63 19.97
N SER A 32 -29.97 -10.64 20.22
CA SER A 32 -30.85 -11.77 19.94
C SER A 32 -31.35 -11.81 18.48
N CYS A 33 -30.99 -10.84 17.67
CA CYS A 33 -31.45 -10.73 16.30
C CYS A 33 -30.55 -11.51 15.34
N ASP A 34 -31.12 -12.52 14.68
CA ASP A 34 -30.43 -13.32 13.67
C ASP A 34 -30.41 -12.63 12.31
N TRP A 35 -29.31 -11.97 12.01
CA TRP A 35 -29.06 -11.45 10.67
C TRP A 35 -28.44 -12.54 9.78
N THR A 36 -29.04 -12.80 8.64
CA THR A 36 -28.50 -13.75 7.67
C THR A 36 -27.72 -12.97 6.61
N PRO A 37 -26.39 -13.13 6.53
CA PRO A 37 -25.61 -12.51 5.47
C PRO A 37 -26.06 -13.07 4.10
N LEU A 38 -26.39 -12.19 3.18
CA LEU A 38 -26.49 -12.53 1.77
C LEU A 38 -25.08 -12.82 1.24
N PRO A 39 -24.94 -13.63 0.15
CA PRO A 39 -23.62 -13.92 -0.41
C PRO A 39 -22.90 -12.62 -0.72
N THR A 40 -21.92 -12.28 0.09
CA THR A 40 -21.11 -11.07 -0.05
C THR A 40 -20.23 -11.21 -1.28
N PRO A 41 -20.20 -10.24 -2.18
CA PRO A 41 -19.11 -10.16 -3.15
C PRO A 41 -17.81 -10.07 -2.35
N ALA A 42 -16.82 -10.88 -2.73
CA ALA A 42 -15.52 -10.84 -2.09
C ALA A 42 -14.95 -9.41 -2.18
N CYS A 43 -14.97 -8.69 -1.07
CA CYS A 43 -14.34 -7.39 -0.97
C CYS A 43 -12.83 -7.62 -1.02
N GLY A 44 -12.24 -7.57 -2.21
CA GLY A 44 -10.79 -7.61 -2.39
C GLY A 44 -10.17 -6.32 -1.86
N GLY A 45 -9.11 -6.42 -1.07
CA GLY A 45 -8.46 -5.32 -0.37
C GLY A 45 -8.47 -3.98 -1.10
N CYS A 46 -8.74 -2.92 -0.38
CA CYS A 46 -8.85 -1.55 -0.89
C CYS A 46 -9.95 -1.31 -1.93
N THR A 47 -11.14 -1.87 -1.73
CA THR A 47 -12.33 -1.46 -2.46
C THR A 47 -12.91 -0.23 -1.78
N PRO A 48 -12.96 0.98 -2.43
CA PRO A 48 -13.72 2.10 -1.87
C PRO A 48 -15.17 1.68 -1.75
N GLY A 49 -15.68 1.66 -0.51
CA GLY A 49 -17.04 1.21 -0.22
C GLY A 49 -17.20 -0.28 -0.46
N CYS A 50 -16.68 -1.10 0.44
CA CYS A 50 -17.15 -2.48 0.55
C CYS A 50 -18.56 -2.43 1.09
N GLU A 51 -19.51 -2.79 0.25
CA GLU A 51 -20.93 -2.83 0.60
C GLU A 51 -21.36 -4.29 0.68
N TRP A 52 -22.10 -4.62 1.73
CA TRP A 52 -22.74 -5.94 1.84
C TRP A 52 -24.16 -5.78 2.36
N GLU A 53 -24.96 -6.74 2.05
CA GLU A 53 -26.36 -6.77 2.42
C GLU A 53 -26.61 -7.86 3.45
N LEU A 54 -27.40 -7.54 4.46
CA LEU A 54 -27.93 -8.50 5.42
C LEU A 54 -29.43 -8.57 5.22
N SER A 55 -29.97 -9.75 4.96
CA SER A 55 -31.40 -9.97 4.99
C SER A 55 -31.84 -10.30 6.42
N PHE A 56 -33.03 -9.86 6.78
CA PHE A 56 -33.60 -10.08 8.10
C PHE A 56 -35.06 -10.52 7.99
N VAL A 57 -35.43 -11.46 8.83
CA VAL A 57 -36.82 -11.90 8.97
C VAL A 57 -37.33 -11.37 10.31
N GLY A 58 -38.02 -10.24 10.29
CA GLY A 58 -38.51 -9.58 11.50
C GLY A 58 -38.63 -8.08 11.33
N ASP A 59 -38.56 -7.31 12.41
CA ASP A 59 -38.50 -5.86 12.39
C ASP A 59 -37.04 -5.40 12.49
N PRO A 60 -36.40 -5.03 11.36
CA PRO A 60 -34.99 -4.65 11.36
C PRO A 60 -34.73 -3.35 12.13
N GLN A 61 -35.71 -2.47 12.28
CA GLN A 61 -35.55 -1.21 13.03
C GLN A 61 -35.39 -1.48 14.52
N ALA A 62 -36.14 -2.45 15.05
CA ALA A 62 -36.02 -2.86 16.44
C ALA A 62 -34.64 -3.51 16.70
N CYS A 63 -34.18 -4.33 15.78
CA CYS A 63 -32.89 -5.02 15.90
C CYS A 63 -31.68 -4.13 15.67
N ALA A 64 -31.75 -3.21 14.72
CA ALA A 64 -30.65 -2.31 14.41
C ALA A 64 -30.48 -1.16 15.41
N GLY A 65 -31.53 -0.86 16.17
CA GLY A 65 -31.54 0.29 17.08
C GLY A 65 -31.58 1.65 16.39
N PHE A 66 -31.94 1.68 15.09
CA PHE A 66 -32.15 2.91 14.30
C PHE A 66 -33.19 2.66 13.19
N THR A 67 -33.79 3.75 12.68
CA THR A 67 -34.94 3.65 11.74
C THR A 67 -34.52 3.72 10.26
N VAL A 68 -33.46 4.47 9.93
CA VAL A 68 -33.05 4.68 8.53
C VAL A 68 -31.54 4.49 8.37
N SER A 69 -30.73 5.16 9.21
CA SER A 69 -29.28 5.11 9.15
C SER A 69 -28.69 5.02 10.55
N GLY A 70 -27.70 4.17 10.73
CA GLY A 70 -26.98 4.01 11.98
C GLY A 70 -25.79 4.95 12.13
N THR A 71 -25.39 5.19 13.36
CA THR A 71 -24.08 5.76 13.67
C THR A 71 -22.97 4.74 13.37
N PRO A 72 -21.71 5.14 13.18
CA PRO A 72 -20.62 4.19 12.95
C PRO A 72 -20.52 3.08 14.01
N ALA A 73 -20.78 3.39 15.28
CA ALA A 73 -20.77 2.41 16.36
C ALA A 73 -21.93 1.40 16.24
N GLN A 74 -23.12 1.85 15.90
CA GLN A 74 -24.28 0.99 15.65
C GLN A 74 -24.03 0.10 14.41
N CYS A 75 -23.51 0.68 13.34
CA CYS A 75 -23.16 -0.07 12.11
C CYS A 75 -22.13 -1.16 12.39
N ALA A 76 -21.05 -0.85 13.12
CA ALA A 76 -20.06 -1.84 13.53
C ALA A 76 -20.67 -2.99 14.35
N ALA A 77 -21.61 -2.67 15.25
CA ALA A 77 -22.23 -3.66 16.10
C ALA A 77 -23.20 -4.58 15.33
N VAL A 78 -24.01 -4.02 14.41
CA VAL A 78 -25.05 -4.77 13.67
C VAL A 78 -24.46 -5.51 12.46
N CYS A 79 -23.62 -4.84 11.69
CA CYS A 79 -23.06 -5.35 10.44
C CYS A 79 -21.81 -6.21 10.62
N GLY A 80 -21.17 -6.10 11.77
CA GLY A 80 -19.86 -6.73 11.98
C GLY A 80 -18.75 -6.07 11.17
N ALA A 81 -17.80 -6.88 10.70
CA ALA A 81 -16.65 -6.42 9.93
C ALA A 81 -16.64 -7.03 8.53
N ASP A 82 -15.95 -6.36 7.61
CA ASP A 82 -15.70 -6.89 6.26
C ASP A 82 -14.74 -8.10 6.27
N SER A 83 -14.45 -8.65 5.10
CA SER A 83 -13.53 -9.78 4.94
C SER A 83 -12.08 -9.50 5.39
N HIS A 84 -11.74 -8.25 5.71
CA HIS A 84 -10.43 -7.81 6.21
C HIS A 84 -10.44 -7.50 7.70
N GLY A 85 -11.60 -7.65 8.38
CA GLY A 85 -11.76 -7.34 9.79
C GLY A 85 -12.02 -5.86 10.08
N GLU A 86 -12.29 -5.03 9.06
CA GLU A 86 -12.66 -3.62 9.24
C GLU A 86 -14.15 -3.49 9.57
N PRO A 87 -14.52 -2.87 10.71
CA PRO A 87 -15.91 -2.74 11.11
C PRO A 87 -16.69 -1.81 10.18
N ALA A 88 -17.95 -2.15 9.91
CA ALA A 88 -18.85 -1.28 9.16
C ALA A 88 -18.95 0.10 9.83
N ASN A 89 -18.82 1.15 9.05
CA ASN A 89 -18.93 2.54 9.54
C ASN A 89 -20.13 3.30 8.97
N THR A 90 -20.84 2.69 8.04
CA THR A 90 -22.09 3.19 7.46
C THR A 90 -23.08 2.03 7.31
N CYS A 91 -24.31 2.26 7.67
CA CYS A 91 -25.37 1.30 7.41
C CYS A 91 -26.71 2.01 7.25
N THR A 92 -27.57 1.46 6.37
CA THR A 92 -28.90 2.00 6.09
C THR A 92 -29.90 0.86 5.94
N ILE A 93 -31.13 1.07 6.44
CA ILE A 93 -32.25 0.16 6.21
C ILE A 93 -33.02 0.69 5.00
N SER A 94 -33.26 -0.18 4.03
CA SER A 94 -34.10 0.10 2.86
C SER A 94 -35.23 -0.90 2.79
N SER A 95 -36.42 -0.43 2.51
CA SER A 95 -37.60 -1.28 2.31
C SER A 95 -38.01 -1.26 0.84
N SER A 96 -38.07 -2.45 0.22
CA SER A 96 -38.52 -2.62 -1.15
C SER A 96 -39.44 -3.84 -1.23
N ASN A 97 -40.67 -3.64 -1.78
CA ASN A 97 -41.66 -4.71 -1.92
C ASN A 97 -41.99 -5.50 -0.62
N GLY A 98 -41.93 -4.81 0.53
CA GLY A 98 -42.20 -5.43 1.83
C GLY A 98 -41.05 -6.28 2.37
N VAL A 99 -39.90 -6.23 1.74
CA VAL A 99 -38.64 -6.82 2.24
C VAL A 99 -37.75 -5.69 2.71
N GLU A 100 -37.34 -5.75 3.95
CA GLU A 100 -36.38 -4.82 4.53
C GLU A 100 -34.98 -5.41 4.45
N THR A 101 -34.04 -4.61 3.97
CA THR A 101 -32.65 -5.00 3.78
C THR A 101 -31.77 -4.00 4.49
N LEU A 102 -30.86 -4.48 5.31
CA LEU A 102 -29.80 -3.67 5.92
C LEU A 102 -28.60 -3.65 5.00
N TYR A 103 -28.29 -2.50 4.45
CA TYR A 103 -27.09 -2.24 3.68
C TYR A 103 -25.98 -1.82 4.63
N CYS A 104 -24.90 -2.56 4.64
CA CYS A 104 -23.72 -2.30 5.44
C CYS A 104 -22.58 -1.88 4.52
N ALA A 105 -21.80 -0.90 4.92
CA ALA A 105 -20.63 -0.50 4.17
C ALA A 105 -19.50 -0.10 5.12
N VAL A 106 -18.27 -0.42 4.74
CA VAL A 106 -17.10 0.33 5.13
C VAL A 106 -16.94 1.44 4.11
N VAL A 107 -17.58 2.58 4.35
CA VAL A 107 -17.32 3.79 3.56
C VAL A 107 -15.98 4.32 4.01
N ASP A 108 -14.96 3.97 3.25
CA ASP A 108 -13.65 4.50 3.47
C ASP A 108 -13.64 5.98 3.05
N THR A 109 -13.69 6.89 4.05
CA THR A 109 -13.38 8.31 3.84
C THR A 109 -11.89 8.49 3.57
N THR A 110 -11.14 7.41 3.65
CA THR A 110 -9.72 7.33 3.42
C THR A 110 -9.48 6.77 2.03
N TYR A 111 -8.64 7.44 1.27
CA TYR A 111 -8.23 7.00 -0.04
C TYR A 111 -7.43 5.71 0.08
N CYS A 112 -7.91 4.63 -0.54
CA CYS A 112 -7.08 3.46 -0.75
C CYS A 112 -5.93 3.81 -1.68
N PRO A 113 -4.68 3.77 -1.19
CA PRO A 113 -3.56 4.13 -2.03
C PRO A 113 -3.46 3.15 -3.20
N VAL A 114 -3.22 3.69 -4.37
CA VAL A 114 -2.74 2.87 -5.48
C VAL A 114 -1.53 2.09 -4.97
N ILE A 115 -1.59 0.78 -5.08
CA ILE A 115 -0.45 -0.08 -4.77
C ILE A 115 0.68 0.42 -5.66
N MET A 116 1.78 0.84 -5.06
CA MET A 116 2.97 1.21 -5.82
C MET A 116 3.53 -0.07 -6.43
N ASN A 117 3.33 -0.24 -7.72
CA ASN A 117 3.69 -1.46 -8.43
C ASN A 117 5.14 -1.48 -8.91
N GLY A 118 5.83 -0.33 -8.80
CA GLY A 118 7.20 -0.16 -9.26
C GLY A 118 8.25 -0.43 -8.19
N GLY A 119 9.48 -0.69 -8.64
CA GLY A 119 10.67 -0.87 -7.83
C GLY A 119 10.87 -2.28 -7.29
N ARG A 120 12.13 -2.58 -6.95
CA ARG A 120 12.53 -3.88 -6.40
C ARG A 120 12.19 -3.97 -4.92
N ARG A 121 11.36 -4.93 -4.54
CA ARG A 121 10.91 -5.12 -3.17
C ARG A 121 11.55 -6.36 -2.53
N PRO A 122 12.19 -6.23 -1.37
CA PRO A 122 12.59 -7.41 -0.63
C PRO A 122 11.36 -8.17 -0.14
N ALA A 123 11.41 -9.50 -0.09
CA ALA A 123 10.30 -10.37 0.31
C ALA A 123 9.66 -10.05 1.69
N PHE A 124 10.36 -9.33 2.56
CA PHE A 124 9.88 -8.90 3.87
C PHE A 124 9.12 -7.54 3.86
N PHE A 125 9.11 -6.85 2.73
CA PHE A 125 8.50 -5.52 2.59
C PHE A 125 6.97 -5.56 2.53
N ALA A 126 6.40 -6.73 2.21
CA ALA A 126 4.95 -6.93 2.11
C ALA A 126 4.18 -6.72 3.43
N SER A 127 4.89 -6.59 4.57
CA SER A 127 4.28 -6.43 5.90
C SER A 127 4.20 -4.98 6.40
N LEU A 128 4.64 -4.00 5.62
CA LEU A 128 4.46 -2.58 5.98
C LEU A 128 3.05 -2.15 5.56
N GLY A 129 2.08 -2.41 6.41
CA GLY A 129 0.75 -1.84 6.30
C GLY A 129 0.83 -0.31 6.36
N PHE A 130 0.52 0.35 5.26
CA PHE A 130 0.30 1.78 5.26
C PHE A 130 -1.15 2.02 5.62
N GLY A 131 -1.39 2.76 6.70
CA GLY A 131 -2.73 3.14 7.13
C GLY A 131 -3.48 4.00 6.09
N PRO A 132 -4.74 4.24 6.36
CA PRO A 132 -5.62 5.04 5.53
C PRO A 132 -5.11 6.48 5.34
N VAL A 133 -5.50 7.12 4.22
CA VAL A 133 -5.02 8.45 3.80
C VAL A 133 -6.13 9.48 3.94
N ALA A 134 -5.94 10.51 4.74
CA ALA A 134 -6.88 11.62 4.84
C ALA A 134 -7.00 12.39 3.50
N ARG A 135 -8.19 12.86 3.17
CA ARG A 135 -8.46 13.67 1.96
C ARG A 135 -7.54 14.88 1.89
N GLY A 136 -7.02 15.16 0.70
CA GLY A 136 -6.13 16.30 0.42
C GLY A 136 -4.66 16.02 0.73
N ARG A 137 -4.33 14.84 1.28
CA ARG A 137 -2.95 14.42 1.59
C ARG A 137 -2.40 13.34 0.64
N GLU A 138 -3.12 13.00 -0.42
CA GLU A 138 -2.84 11.88 -1.31
C GLU A 138 -1.43 11.96 -1.91
N LEU A 139 -1.00 13.15 -2.37
CA LEU A 139 0.35 13.35 -2.91
C LEU A 139 1.44 13.16 -1.86
N GLY A 140 1.25 13.73 -0.67
CA GLY A 140 2.21 13.61 0.42
C GLY A 140 2.40 12.16 0.83
N VAL A 141 1.29 11.46 1.05
CA VAL A 141 1.30 10.04 1.43
C VAL A 141 1.87 9.17 0.31
N HIS A 142 1.53 9.46 -0.96
CA HIS A 142 2.13 8.75 -2.11
C HIS A 142 3.65 8.84 -2.07
N PHE A 143 4.21 10.04 -1.93
CA PHE A 143 5.66 10.21 -1.91
C PHE A 143 6.31 9.73 -0.61
N ALA A 144 5.61 9.74 0.53
CA ALA A 144 6.10 9.12 1.76
C ALA A 144 6.24 7.60 1.61
N ARG A 145 5.29 6.97 0.93
CA ARG A 145 5.35 5.55 0.58
C ARG A 145 6.43 5.26 -0.45
N ALA A 146 6.55 6.10 -1.49
CA ALA A 146 7.66 6.01 -2.43
C ALA A 146 9.00 6.02 -1.70
N ALA A 147 9.22 6.97 -0.79
CA ALA A 147 10.45 7.04 0.00
C ALA A 147 10.71 5.76 0.82
N CYS A 148 9.66 5.15 1.37
CA CYS A 148 9.76 3.89 2.08
C CYS A 148 10.11 2.73 1.14
N MET A 149 9.52 2.69 -0.07
CA MET A 149 9.84 1.68 -1.09
C MET A 149 11.28 1.79 -1.57
N GLU A 150 11.75 3.01 -1.89
CA GLU A 150 13.14 3.28 -2.28
C GLU A 150 14.13 2.83 -1.18
N ALA A 151 13.79 3.08 0.10
CA ALA A 151 14.61 2.60 1.21
C ALA A 151 14.64 1.06 1.28
N GLY A 152 13.56 0.39 0.90
CA GLY A 152 13.51 -1.07 0.72
C GLY A 152 14.36 -1.54 -0.45
N SER A 153 14.33 -0.82 -1.57
CA SER A 153 15.14 -1.11 -2.76
C SER A 153 16.64 -0.99 -2.46
N VAL A 154 17.07 -0.05 -1.58
CA VAL A 154 18.46 0.00 -1.09
C VAL A 154 18.90 -1.35 -0.52
N GLU A 155 18.08 -1.97 0.34
CA GLU A 155 18.40 -3.27 0.94
C GLU A 155 18.31 -4.40 -0.10
N ALA A 156 17.33 -4.35 -0.99
CA ALA A 156 17.19 -5.34 -2.06
C ALA A 156 18.43 -5.37 -2.97
N PHE A 157 18.94 -4.20 -3.38
CA PHE A 157 20.18 -4.14 -4.18
C PHE A 157 21.43 -4.50 -3.38
N ARG A 158 21.47 -4.26 -2.07
CA ARG A 158 22.55 -4.79 -1.21
C ARG A 158 22.57 -6.31 -1.20
N MET A 159 21.40 -6.92 -0.97
CA MET A 159 21.25 -8.38 -1.02
C MET A 159 21.63 -8.93 -2.38
N LEU A 160 21.13 -8.36 -3.47
CA LEU A 160 21.47 -8.76 -4.83
C LEU A 160 22.97 -8.70 -5.07
N ARG A 161 23.64 -7.61 -4.69
CA ARG A 161 25.10 -7.47 -4.85
C ARG A 161 25.86 -8.58 -4.14
N ASP A 162 25.50 -8.86 -2.90
CA ASP A 162 26.20 -9.85 -2.08
C ASP A 162 25.95 -11.29 -2.60
N GLU A 163 24.74 -11.55 -3.12
CA GLU A 163 24.40 -12.81 -3.78
C GLU A 163 25.10 -12.96 -5.14
N LEU A 164 25.19 -11.89 -5.92
CA LEU A 164 25.97 -11.90 -7.16
C LEU A 164 27.42 -12.26 -6.90
N ILE A 165 28.03 -11.71 -5.84
CA ILE A 165 29.41 -12.09 -5.40
C ILE A 165 29.43 -13.57 -5.02
N ALA A 166 28.51 -14.03 -4.18
CA ALA A 166 28.48 -15.39 -3.66
C ALA A 166 28.29 -16.45 -4.75
N HIS A 167 27.56 -16.13 -5.81
CA HIS A 167 27.26 -17.02 -6.95
C HIS A 167 28.26 -16.84 -8.12
N GLY A 168 29.32 -16.04 -7.95
CA GLY A 168 30.38 -15.86 -8.94
C GLY A 168 29.90 -15.10 -10.20
N ALA A 169 29.06 -14.09 -10.02
CA ALA A 169 28.61 -13.24 -11.12
C ALA A 169 29.75 -12.40 -11.70
N PRO A 170 29.72 -12.05 -12.99
CA PRO A 170 30.66 -11.14 -13.59
C PRO A 170 30.80 -9.82 -12.82
N ARG A 171 32.04 -9.33 -12.64
CA ARG A 171 32.35 -8.12 -11.87
C ARG A 171 31.52 -6.92 -12.29
N ARG A 172 31.17 -6.78 -13.59
CA ARG A 172 30.33 -5.70 -14.10
C ARG A 172 28.93 -5.67 -13.46
N LEU A 173 28.31 -6.84 -13.19
CA LEU A 173 26.99 -6.92 -12.54
C LEU A 173 27.07 -6.51 -11.07
N VAL A 174 28.11 -6.94 -10.35
CA VAL A 174 28.35 -6.55 -8.96
C VAL A 174 28.56 -5.02 -8.85
N GLN A 175 29.32 -4.44 -9.77
CA GLN A 175 29.56 -3.01 -9.82
C GLN A 175 28.27 -2.22 -10.16
N ALA A 176 27.45 -2.74 -11.07
CA ALA A 176 26.16 -2.13 -11.41
C ALA A 176 25.19 -2.18 -10.21
N ALA A 177 25.08 -3.31 -9.49
CA ALA A 177 24.31 -3.40 -8.25
C ALA A 177 24.82 -2.43 -7.18
N SER A 178 26.14 -2.27 -7.04
CA SER A 178 26.74 -1.29 -6.12
C SER A 178 26.43 0.16 -6.51
N ARG A 179 26.21 0.44 -7.80
CA ARG A 179 25.75 1.75 -8.28
C ARG A 179 24.29 1.95 -7.95
N ALA A 180 23.43 0.96 -8.22
CA ALA A 180 22.03 0.99 -7.92
C ALA A 180 21.74 1.32 -6.43
N ILE A 181 22.49 0.74 -5.49
CA ILE A 181 22.41 1.09 -4.06
C ILE A 181 22.55 2.61 -3.83
N ARG A 182 23.49 3.27 -4.51
CA ARG A 182 23.70 4.71 -4.36
C ARG A 182 22.62 5.52 -5.05
N ASP A 183 22.09 5.01 -6.15
CA ASP A 183 20.99 5.61 -6.88
C ASP A 183 19.73 5.59 -6.00
N GLU A 184 19.37 4.45 -5.40
CA GLU A 184 18.25 4.31 -4.45
C GLU A 184 18.38 5.21 -3.22
N MET A 185 19.57 5.35 -2.66
CA MET A 185 19.81 6.31 -1.57
C MET A 185 19.54 7.76 -1.98
N ARG A 186 19.69 8.11 -3.26
CA ARG A 186 19.28 9.43 -3.79
C ARG A 186 17.77 9.51 -3.97
N HIS A 187 17.14 8.44 -4.47
CA HIS A 187 15.69 8.36 -4.64
C HIS A 187 14.98 8.51 -3.29
N VAL A 188 15.44 7.85 -2.23
CA VAL A 188 14.91 8.06 -0.86
C VAL A 188 14.91 9.54 -0.47
N ARG A 189 16.01 10.26 -0.71
CA ARG A 189 16.08 11.69 -0.36
C ARG A 189 15.14 12.54 -1.23
N GLN A 190 15.03 12.24 -2.51
CA GLN A 190 14.20 12.97 -3.46
C GLN A 190 12.71 12.77 -3.19
N THR A 191 12.27 11.53 -3.00
CA THR A 191 10.88 11.18 -2.68
C THR A 191 10.48 11.66 -1.29
N SER A 192 11.40 11.60 -0.29
CA SER A 192 11.20 12.20 1.03
C SER A 192 11.02 13.72 0.96
N ALA A 193 11.78 14.40 0.10
CA ALA A 193 11.62 15.85 -0.09
C ALA A 193 10.26 16.19 -0.72
N LEU A 194 9.77 15.37 -1.66
CA LEU A 194 8.43 15.51 -2.21
C LEU A 194 7.35 15.24 -1.16
N ALA A 195 7.50 14.19 -0.34
CA ALA A 195 6.57 13.91 0.75
C ALA A 195 6.40 15.13 1.67
N ARG A 196 7.51 15.70 2.16
CA ARG A 196 7.48 16.90 3.02
C ARG A 196 6.90 18.12 2.32
N ARG A 197 7.21 18.31 1.03
CA ARG A 197 6.63 19.39 0.23
C ARG A 197 5.10 19.33 0.20
N PHE A 198 4.53 18.12 0.23
CA PHE A 198 3.10 17.88 0.26
C PHE A 198 2.56 17.56 1.66
N GLY A 199 3.29 17.92 2.71
CA GLY A 199 2.82 17.91 4.10
C GLY A 199 2.88 16.56 4.81
N GLU A 200 3.68 15.59 4.29
CA GLU A 200 3.86 14.28 4.92
C GLU A 200 5.31 14.02 5.30
N GLU A 201 5.49 13.32 6.43
CA GLU A 201 6.80 12.79 6.79
C GLU A 201 7.03 11.41 6.20
N PRO A 202 8.22 11.16 5.62
CA PRO A 202 8.53 9.85 5.08
C PRO A 202 8.62 8.80 6.19
N VAL A 203 8.09 7.61 5.91
CA VAL A 203 8.15 6.46 6.81
C VAL A 203 9.45 5.70 6.54
N SER A 204 10.20 5.42 7.60
CA SER A 204 11.38 4.56 7.48
C SER A 204 10.97 3.08 7.50
N PRO A 205 11.52 2.23 6.62
CA PRO A 205 11.26 0.81 6.68
C PRO A 205 11.81 0.21 7.99
N ARG A 206 11.12 -0.81 8.50
CA ARG A 206 11.64 -1.58 9.63
C ARG A 206 12.99 -2.22 9.24
N ARG A 207 13.95 -2.16 10.14
CA ARG A 207 15.21 -2.92 9.97
C ARG A 207 14.89 -4.39 9.87
N VAL A 208 15.43 -5.02 8.82
CA VAL A 208 15.31 -6.45 8.61
C VAL A 208 16.57 -7.12 9.11
N PRO A 209 16.44 -8.20 9.89
CA PRO A 209 17.62 -8.95 10.32
C PRO A 209 18.33 -9.57 9.11
N PRO A 210 19.66 -9.76 9.19
CA PRO A 210 20.41 -10.45 8.18
C PRO A 210 19.78 -11.82 7.90
N ARG A 211 19.57 -12.15 6.62
CA ARG A 211 19.04 -13.46 6.20
C ARG A 211 20.19 -14.36 5.74
N ALA A 212 19.96 -15.67 5.88
CA ALA A 212 20.81 -16.67 5.26
C ALA A 212 20.90 -16.42 3.73
N ARG A 213 22.03 -16.73 3.13
CA ARG A 213 22.22 -16.64 1.68
C ARG A 213 21.19 -17.51 0.98
N ARG A 214 20.54 -16.96 -0.04
CA ARG A 214 19.55 -17.68 -0.84
C ARG A 214 20.27 -18.59 -1.87
N SER A 215 19.56 -19.64 -2.27
CA SER A 215 20.01 -20.48 -3.40
C SER A 215 20.04 -19.66 -4.69
N PHE A 216 20.82 -20.11 -5.66
CA PHE A 216 20.91 -19.46 -6.96
C PHE A 216 19.55 -19.37 -7.66
N ASP A 217 18.76 -20.45 -7.60
CA ASP A 217 17.38 -20.48 -8.12
C ASP A 217 16.48 -19.42 -7.48
N ALA A 218 16.54 -19.25 -6.16
CA ALA A 218 15.77 -18.24 -5.45
C ALA A 218 16.15 -16.81 -5.86
N VAL A 219 17.44 -16.56 -6.09
CA VAL A 219 17.93 -15.27 -6.60
C VAL A 219 17.47 -15.03 -8.03
N ALA A 220 17.52 -16.06 -8.88
CA ALA A 220 17.08 -15.98 -10.26
C ALA A 220 15.57 -15.72 -10.36
N LEU A 221 14.76 -16.40 -9.54
CA LEU A 221 13.31 -16.22 -9.48
C LEU A 221 12.93 -14.81 -8.99
N GLU A 222 13.54 -14.34 -7.91
CA GLU A 222 13.30 -12.99 -7.39
C GLU A 222 13.70 -11.93 -8.41
N ASN A 223 14.87 -12.06 -9.05
CA ASN A 223 15.28 -11.12 -10.08
C ASN A 223 14.36 -11.13 -11.30
N ALA A 224 13.79 -12.29 -11.66
CA ALA A 224 12.83 -12.38 -12.75
C ALA A 224 11.54 -11.61 -12.47
N VAL A 225 11.07 -11.61 -11.24
CA VAL A 225 9.84 -10.93 -10.79
C VAL A 225 10.13 -9.47 -10.44
N GLU A 226 10.91 -9.24 -9.41
CA GLU A 226 11.14 -7.90 -8.87
C GLU A 226 12.04 -7.06 -9.80
N GLY A 227 13.07 -7.69 -10.38
CA GLY A 227 14.01 -7.01 -11.28
C GLY A 227 13.44 -6.83 -12.68
N CYS A 228 13.10 -7.92 -13.38
CA CYS A 228 12.73 -7.82 -14.79
C CYS A 228 11.32 -7.23 -15.01
N ILE A 229 10.36 -7.51 -14.15
CA ILE A 229 8.99 -7.03 -14.35
C ILE A 229 8.75 -5.72 -13.59
N ARG A 230 8.92 -5.69 -12.27
CA ARG A 230 8.57 -4.54 -11.46
C ARG A 230 9.50 -3.35 -11.66
N GLU A 231 10.82 -3.55 -11.77
CA GLU A 231 11.77 -2.48 -12.13
C GLU A 231 11.52 -1.93 -13.53
N THR A 232 11.17 -2.80 -14.49
CA THR A 232 10.82 -2.32 -15.83
C THR A 232 9.58 -1.43 -15.79
N TYR A 233 8.55 -1.84 -15.03
CA TYR A 233 7.36 -1.02 -14.85
C TYR A 233 7.68 0.30 -14.14
N SER A 234 8.50 0.28 -13.07
CA SER A 234 8.94 1.48 -12.35
C SER A 234 9.64 2.48 -13.27
N ALA A 235 10.57 1.99 -14.07
CA ALA A 235 11.28 2.83 -15.04
C ALA A 235 10.33 3.51 -16.04
N LEU A 236 9.35 2.77 -16.56
CA LEU A 236 8.34 3.28 -17.49
C LEU A 236 7.38 4.26 -16.80
N GLU A 237 6.94 3.98 -15.58
CA GLU A 237 6.06 4.87 -14.81
C GLU A 237 6.78 6.17 -14.45
N CYS A 238 8.02 6.11 -13.96
CA CYS A 238 8.84 7.29 -13.68
C CYS A 238 9.09 8.13 -14.93
N ALA A 239 9.34 7.49 -16.08
CA ALA A 239 9.49 8.17 -17.36
C ALA A 239 8.19 8.87 -17.79
N TRP A 240 7.05 8.20 -17.60
CA TRP A 240 5.73 8.79 -17.83
C TRP A 240 5.50 10.02 -16.96
N GLN A 241 5.72 9.91 -15.64
CA GLN A 241 5.57 11.04 -14.71
C GLN A 241 6.50 12.21 -15.07
N ALA A 242 7.72 11.93 -15.54
CA ALA A 242 8.69 12.93 -15.99
C ALA A 242 8.18 13.78 -17.16
N GLU A 243 7.27 13.27 -17.97
CA GLU A 243 6.69 13.97 -19.12
C GLU A 243 5.39 14.68 -18.77
N VAL A 244 4.51 14.05 -17.98
CA VAL A 244 3.11 14.50 -17.85
C VAL A 244 2.77 15.15 -16.50
N ALA A 245 3.60 15.04 -15.45
CA ALA A 245 3.29 15.63 -14.14
C ALA A 245 3.12 17.16 -14.28
N ALA A 246 1.98 17.68 -13.80
CA ALA A 246 1.72 19.12 -13.86
C ALA A 246 2.58 19.91 -12.87
N ASP A 247 2.89 19.34 -11.69
CA ASP A 247 3.81 19.98 -10.74
C ASP A 247 5.25 19.94 -11.31
N PRO A 248 5.89 21.10 -11.53
CA PRO A 248 7.21 21.16 -12.15
C PRO A 248 8.32 20.55 -11.28
N VAL A 249 8.14 20.54 -9.95
CA VAL A 249 9.13 19.94 -9.02
C VAL A 249 9.03 18.43 -9.08
N VAL A 250 7.80 17.88 -9.12
CA VAL A 250 7.58 16.45 -9.34
C VAL A 250 8.17 16.02 -10.66
N ARG A 251 7.79 16.71 -11.76
CA ARG A 251 8.30 16.40 -13.10
C ARG A 251 9.82 16.39 -13.18
N ALA A 252 10.48 17.42 -12.63
CA ALA A 252 11.94 17.50 -12.62
C ALA A 252 12.59 16.42 -11.75
N THR A 253 11.95 15.99 -10.66
CA THR A 253 12.42 14.92 -9.78
C THR A 253 12.28 13.58 -10.48
N MET A 254 11.11 13.26 -11.03
CA MET A 254 10.87 12.03 -11.76
C MET A 254 11.78 11.88 -12.98
N LYS A 255 12.11 12.96 -13.67
CA LYS A 255 13.10 12.94 -14.77
C LYS A 255 14.50 12.50 -14.34
N ARG A 256 14.90 12.79 -13.09
CA ARG A 256 16.18 12.30 -12.54
C ARG A 256 16.08 10.83 -12.15
N ILE A 257 15.01 10.46 -11.44
CA ILE A 257 14.76 9.08 -11.02
C ILE A 257 14.66 8.18 -12.24
N ALA A 258 13.84 8.51 -13.24
CA ALA A 258 13.69 7.72 -14.46
C ALA A 258 15.00 7.35 -15.15
N ARG A 259 15.99 8.25 -15.17
CA ARG A 259 17.32 7.96 -15.76
C ARG A 259 18.08 6.90 -14.96
N ASP A 260 17.90 6.90 -13.65
CA ASP A 260 18.54 5.92 -12.77
C ASP A 260 17.80 4.58 -12.88
N GLU A 261 16.46 4.58 -12.90
CA GLU A 261 15.60 3.42 -13.07
C GLU A 261 15.86 2.68 -14.39
N MET A 262 16.13 3.39 -15.48
CA MET A 262 16.53 2.76 -16.75
C MET A 262 17.80 1.91 -16.60
N ARG A 263 18.77 2.33 -15.75
CA ARG A 263 19.97 1.53 -15.47
C ARG A 263 19.70 0.33 -14.57
N HIS A 264 18.73 0.46 -13.64
CA HIS A 264 18.28 -0.66 -12.80
C HIS A 264 17.59 -1.74 -13.64
N LEU A 265 16.73 -1.32 -14.56
CA LEU A 265 16.13 -2.20 -15.56
C LEU A 265 17.21 -2.94 -16.38
N GLU A 266 18.20 -2.21 -16.92
CA GLU A 266 19.31 -2.82 -17.69
C GLU A 266 20.08 -3.84 -16.83
N LEU A 267 20.39 -3.50 -15.58
CA LEU A 267 21.01 -4.42 -14.64
C LEU A 267 20.18 -5.68 -14.43
N SER A 268 18.88 -5.53 -14.19
CA SER A 268 17.98 -6.64 -13.91
C SER A 268 17.89 -7.63 -15.07
N TRP A 269 17.80 -7.13 -16.30
CA TRP A 269 17.82 -7.98 -17.50
C TRP A 269 19.21 -8.60 -17.75
N ALA A 270 20.31 -7.89 -17.44
CA ALA A 270 21.65 -8.46 -17.53
C ALA A 270 21.90 -9.57 -16.49
N VAL A 271 21.37 -9.42 -15.28
CA VAL A 271 21.38 -10.48 -14.25
C VAL A 271 20.53 -11.67 -14.70
N HIS A 272 19.36 -11.41 -15.28
CA HIS A 272 18.49 -12.46 -15.82
C HIS A 272 19.19 -13.27 -16.91
N ALA A 273 19.79 -12.62 -17.89
CA ALA A 273 20.52 -13.30 -18.95
C ALA A 273 21.68 -14.15 -18.39
N TRP A 274 22.44 -13.63 -17.41
CA TRP A 274 23.47 -14.38 -16.73
C TRP A 274 22.91 -15.60 -15.97
N ALA A 275 21.78 -15.44 -15.28
CA ALA A 275 21.13 -16.51 -14.54
C ALA A 275 20.62 -17.61 -15.47
N LEU A 276 19.96 -17.27 -16.58
CA LEU A 276 19.47 -18.24 -17.55
C LEU A 276 20.59 -19.10 -18.14
N GLY A 277 21.80 -18.55 -18.30
CA GLY A 277 22.98 -19.32 -18.75
C GLY A 277 23.48 -20.36 -17.74
N LYS A 278 23.05 -20.28 -16.47
CA LYS A 278 23.47 -21.22 -15.39
C LYS A 278 22.34 -22.16 -14.97
N LEU A 279 21.09 -21.84 -15.22
CA LEU A 279 19.94 -22.65 -14.89
C LEU A 279 19.79 -23.82 -15.85
N ASP A 280 19.31 -24.94 -15.35
CA ASP A 280 18.83 -26.06 -16.17
C ASP A 280 17.49 -25.73 -16.88
N ALA A 281 16.98 -26.65 -17.64
CA ALA A 281 15.72 -26.45 -18.40
C ALA A 281 14.51 -26.19 -17.45
N GLU A 282 14.47 -26.90 -16.34
CA GLU A 282 13.40 -26.77 -15.35
C GLU A 282 13.47 -25.41 -14.62
N GLY A 283 14.68 -24.98 -14.20
CA GLY A 283 14.91 -23.67 -13.62
C GLY A 283 14.51 -22.52 -14.54
N ARG A 284 14.85 -22.61 -15.83
CA ARG A 284 14.40 -21.64 -16.85
C ARG A 284 12.89 -21.60 -16.99
N ALA A 285 12.24 -22.79 -17.00
CA ALA A 285 10.79 -22.87 -17.07
C ALA A 285 10.12 -22.24 -15.83
N ARG A 286 10.65 -22.48 -14.62
CA ARG A 286 10.15 -21.85 -13.37
C ARG A 286 10.27 -20.32 -13.42
N VAL A 287 11.37 -19.79 -13.89
CA VAL A 287 11.61 -18.35 -14.05
C VAL A 287 10.62 -17.73 -15.02
N THR A 288 10.44 -18.31 -16.20
CA THR A 288 9.46 -17.84 -17.19
C THR A 288 8.02 -17.88 -16.64
N ALA A 289 7.67 -18.95 -15.94
CA ALA A 289 6.35 -19.08 -15.34
C ALA A 289 6.12 -18.01 -14.24
N ALA A 290 7.16 -17.67 -13.46
CA ALA A 290 7.09 -16.63 -12.44
C ALA A 290 6.87 -15.24 -13.07
N GLN A 291 7.56 -14.90 -14.15
CA GLN A 291 7.35 -13.65 -14.88
C GLN A 291 5.91 -13.52 -15.41
N LYS A 292 5.38 -14.60 -16.02
CA LYS A 292 3.98 -14.60 -16.53
C LYS A 292 2.96 -14.42 -15.41
N ARG A 293 3.17 -15.10 -14.26
CA ARG A 293 2.30 -14.92 -13.09
C ARG A 293 2.34 -13.50 -12.56
N GLU A 294 3.54 -12.90 -12.47
CA GLU A 294 3.68 -11.53 -11.99
C GLU A 294 2.96 -10.53 -12.89
N ILE A 295 3.07 -10.67 -14.20
CA ILE A 295 2.32 -9.84 -15.16
C ILE A 295 0.81 -9.98 -14.93
N ALA A 296 0.30 -11.20 -14.76
CA ALA A 296 -1.12 -11.42 -14.50
C ALA A 296 -1.56 -10.78 -13.17
N THR A 297 -0.74 -10.87 -12.12
CA THR A 297 -0.97 -10.21 -10.83
C THR A 297 -1.04 -8.70 -11.00
N MET A 298 -0.06 -8.08 -11.66
CA MET A 298 -0.04 -6.64 -11.90
C MET A 298 -1.25 -6.16 -12.71
N LEU A 299 -1.66 -6.90 -13.75
CA LEU A 299 -2.86 -6.57 -14.53
C LEU A 299 -4.14 -6.63 -13.67
N GLY A 300 -4.22 -7.53 -12.69
CA GLY A 300 -5.30 -7.59 -11.71
C GLY A 300 -5.29 -6.38 -10.73
N GLU A 301 -4.11 -5.97 -10.29
CA GLU A 301 -3.93 -4.83 -9.38
C GLU A 301 -4.28 -3.48 -10.04
N LEU A 302 -4.14 -3.35 -11.36
CA LEU A 302 -4.36 -2.12 -12.13
C LEU A 302 -5.84 -1.94 -12.57
N ALA A 303 -6.77 -2.23 -11.69
CA ALA A 303 -8.20 -2.16 -12.00
C ALA A 303 -8.78 -0.74 -11.93
N ARG A 304 -8.11 0.21 -11.27
CA ARG A 304 -8.66 1.54 -10.94
C ARG A 304 -7.71 2.68 -11.24
N ASP A 305 -8.31 3.82 -11.58
CA ASP A 305 -7.55 5.06 -11.75
C ASP A 305 -7.03 5.56 -10.39
N PRO A 306 -5.79 6.07 -10.34
CA PRO A 306 -5.32 6.83 -9.19
C PRO A 306 -6.17 8.07 -8.95
N HIS A 307 -6.18 8.58 -7.71
CA HIS A 307 -6.86 9.82 -7.38
C HIS A 307 -6.44 10.98 -8.31
N ALA A 308 -7.34 11.93 -8.54
CA ALA A 308 -7.13 13.02 -9.50
C ALA A 308 -5.85 13.83 -9.19
N SER A 309 -5.56 14.10 -7.92
CA SER A 309 -4.34 14.81 -7.52
C SER A 309 -3.07 14.06 -7.91
N LEU A 310 -3.05 12.73 -7.75
CA LEU A 310 -1.93 11.87 -8.14
C LEU A 310 -1.73 11.86 -9.67
N ARG A 311 -2.83 11.84 -10.43
CA ARG A 311 -2.78 11.85 -11.89
C ARG A 311 -2.32 13.20 -12.44
N VAL A 312 -2.85 14.29 -11.91
CA VAL A 312 -2.57 15.64 -12.44
C VAL A 312 -1.24 16.14 -11.91
N ALA A 313 -1.12 16.38 -10.62
CA ALA A 313 0.10 16.95 -10.04
C ALA A 313 1.25 15.92 -9.99
N GLY A 314 0.94 14.66 -9.63
CA GLY A 314 1.91 13.56 -9.55
C GLY A 314 2.27 12.94 -10.89
N GLY A 315 1.41 13.11 -11.91
CA GLY A 315 1.64 12.53 -13.24
C GLY A 315 1.47 11.02 -13.31
N LEU A 316 0.80 10.37 -12.35
CA LEU A 316 0.59 8.93 -12.42
C LEU A 316 -0.30 8.57 -13.62
N PRO A 317 0.02 7.46 -14.31
CA PRO A 317 -0.80 6.98 -15.40
C PRO A 317 -2.18 6.53 -14.91
N ARG A 318 -3.20 6.62 -15.76
CA ARG A 318 -4.51 5.99 -15.51
C ARG A 318 -4.38 4.47 -15.57
N ALA A 319 -5.35 3.76 -14.99
CA ALA A 319 -5.41 2.30 -15.03
C ALA A 319 -5.20 1.72 -16.44
N ALA A 320 -5.87 2.28 -17.45
CA ALA A 320 -5.72 1.84 -18.84
C ALA A 320 -4.30 2.05 -19.39
N GLN A 321 -3.64 3.16 -19.01
CA GLN A 321 -2.26 3.47 -19.42
C GLN A 321 -1.27 2.54 -18.71
N SER A 322 -1.44 2.34 -17.39
CA SER A 322 -0.64 1.38 -16.63
C SER A 322 -0.77 -0.04 -17.18
N ARG A 323 -1.98 -0.46 -17.54
CA ARG A 323 -2.20 -1.76 -18.20
C ARG A 323 -1.45 -1.87 -19.51
N ALA A 324 -1.51 -0.84 -20.36
CA ALA A 324 -0.76 -0.81 -21.62
C ALA A 324 0.76 -0.91 -21.42
N LEU A 325 1.31 -0.29 -20.37
CA LEU A 325 2.73 -0.44 -20.00
C LEU A 325 3.06 -1.89 -19.61
N VAL A 326 2.23 -2.54 -18.79
CA VAL A 326 2.43 -3.95 -18.40
C VAL A 326 2.27 -4.89 -19.60
N GLU A 327 1.30 -4.65 -20.48
CA GLU A 327 1.10 -5.42 -21.70
C GLU A 327 2.29 -5.30 -22.67
N ALA A 328 2.91 -4.12 -22.75
CA ALA A 328 4.15 -3.92 -23.50
C ALA A 328 5.33 -4.72 -22.93
N ILE A 329 5.42 -4.84 -21.60
CA ILE A 329 6.41 -5.72 -20.94
C ILE A 329 6.13 -7.18 -21.30
N ALA A 330 4.86 -7.61 -21.23
CA ALA A 330 4.44 -8.97 -21.59
C ALA A 330 4.78 -9.32 -23.05
N GLY A 331 4.55 -8.40 -23.98
CA GLY A 331 4.88 -8.57 -25.40
C GLY A 331 6.37 -8.83 -25.65
N ARG A 332 7.26 -8.21 -24.84
CA ARG A 332 8.71 -8.44 -24.92
C ARG A 332 9.16 -9.79 -24.36
N LEU A 333 8.38 -10.42 -23.48
CA LEU A 333 8.67 -11.76 -22.98
C LEU A 333 8.26 -12.85 -23.97
N ALA A 334 7.37 -12.54 -24.91
CA ALA A 334 6.87 -13.48 -25.90
C ALA A 334 7.70 -13.48 -27.20
N ALA A 335 8.51 -12.44 -27.42
CA ALA A 335 9.40 -12.28 -28.57
C ALA A 335 10.77 -12.92 -28.34
#